data_8e148b1a1055a31697229db214ac291a
#
_entry.id   8e148b1a1055a31697229db214ac291a
#
_cell.length_a   1.000
_cell.length_b   1.000
_cell.length_c   1.000
_cell.angle_alpha   90.00
_cell.angle_beta   90.00
_cell.angle_gamma   90.00
#
_symmetry.space_group_name_H-M   'P 1'
#
loop_
_entity.id
_entity.type
_entity.pdbx_description
1 polymer ?
#
loop_
_entity_poly.entity_id
_entity_poly.type
_entity_poly.pdbx_seq_one_letter_code
_entity_poly.pdbx_strand_id
1 'polypeptide(L)'
;DEKGVISKVAIIGSGVMGQGIAQTVAESGIDVLIIENDDKCLDLAKNSLSEFIDNEIKRWAMTNSDKKAIFSRIDWETNLDHIKDCDLVIEAVTEDFDLKLKIFREVDKLVDDDCILISITSTLSLTKLAEATNRPDKVIGLHFLSPVPKIPVVEVVKCLHTSNDTVD
;
A
#
# COMPACT_ATOMS: atom_id res chain seq x y z
N ASP A 1 19.40 10.72 10.73
CA ASP A 1 18.31 9.76 10.49
C ASP A 1 17.24 9.99 11.54
N GLU A 2 16.17 10.67 11.18
CA GLU A 2 14.97 10.79 12.02
C GLU A 2 14.24 9.45 11.98
N LYS A 3 14.36 8.68 13.04
CA LYS A 3 13.57 7.45 13.22
C LYS A 3 12.09 7.80 13.19
N GLY A 4 11.34 7.14 12.28
CA GLY A 4 9.88 7.26 12.20
C GLY A 4 9.34 8.11 11.05
N VAL A 5 10.18 8.63 10.15
CA VAL A 5 9.70 9.33 8.96
C VAL A 5 9.45 8.32 7.84
N ILE A 6 8.19 8.18 7.44
CA ILE A 6 7.81 7.37 6.27
C ILE A 6 8.03 8.19 5.01
N SER A 7 8.92 7.75 4.13
CA SER A 7 9.27 8.44 2.88
C SER A 7 8.85 7.66 1.64
N LYS A 8 8.79 6.33 1.72
CA LYS A 8 8.47 5.44 0.61
C LYS A 8 7.59 4.28 1.03
N VAL A 9 6.49 4.11 0.32
CA VAL A 9 5.48 3.07 0.57
C VAL A 9 5.32 2.20 -0.66
N ALA A 10 5.44 0.89 -0.51
CA ALA A 10 5.08 -0.07 -1.55
C ALA A 10 3.64 -0.55 -1.36
N ILE A 11 2.93 -0.71 -2.47
CA ILE A 11 1.58 -1.26 -2.52
C ILE A 11 1.60 -2.45 -3.48
N ILE A 12 1.29 -3.62 -2.96
CA ILE A 12 1.20 -4.85 -3.75
C ILE A 12 -0.25 -5.11 -4.10
N GLY A 13 -0.57 -5.02 -5.36
CA GLY A 13 -1.94 -5.07 -5.90
C GLY A 13 -2.44 -3.68 -6.31
N SER A 14 -2.96 -3.59 -7.51
CA SER A 14 -3.38 -2.34 -8.15
C SER A 14 -4.86 -2.30 -8.50
N GLY A 15 -5.69 -3.00 -7.73
CA GLY A 15 -7.14 -2.89 -7.81
C GLY A 15 -7.64 -1.54 -7.29
N VAL A 16 -8.95 -1.40 -7.14
CA VAL A 16 -9.60 -0.15 -6.69
C VAL A 16 -9.03 0.36 -5.36
N MET A 17 -8.82 -0.55 -4.40
CA MET A 17 -8.26 -0.19 -3.09
C MET A 17 -6.79 0.22 -3.19
N GLY A 18 -5.97 -0.57 -3.88
CA GLY A 18 -4.55 -0.27 -4.07
C GLY A 18 -4.33 1.06 -4.80
N GLN A 19 -5.09 1.35 -5.83
CA GLN A 19 -5.05 2.63 -6.55
C GLN A 19 -5.44 3.81 -5.64
N GLY A 20 -6.52 3.66 -4.88
CA GLY A 20 -6.99 4.70 -3.96
C GLY A 20 -6.00 4.99 -2.84
N ILE A 21 -5.37 3.96 -2.28
CA ILE A 21 -4.31 4.10 -1.28
C ILE A 21 -3.09 4.79 -1.89
N ALA A 22 -2.67 4.38 -3.09
CA ALA A 22 -1.55 5.00 -3.80
C ALA A 22 -1.77 6.50 -4.04
N GLN A 23 -2.95 6.88 -4.50
CA GLN A 23 -3.32 8.28 -4.67
C GLN A 23 -3.21 9.06 -3.37
N THR A 24 -3.81 8.56 -2.29
CA THR A 24 -3.85 9.23 -0.99
C THR A 24 -2.45 9.41 -0.40
N VAL A 25 -1.61 8.38 -0.50
CA VAL A 25 -0.22 8.44 -0.03
C VAL A 25 0.60 9.43 -0.86
N ALA A 26 0.46 9.41 -2.19
CA ALA A 26 1.16 10.34 -3.09
C ALA A 26 0.71 11.79 -2.88
N GLU A 27 -0.58 12.04 -2.63
CA GLU A 27 -1.10 13.37 -2.27
C GLU A 27 -0.47 13.93 -0.99
N SER A 28 -0.09 13.05 -0.07
CA SER A 28 0.59 13.42 1.18
C SER A 28 2.08 13.73 1.00
N GLY A 29 2.61 13.64 -0.22
CA GLY A 29 4.01 13.92 -0.52
C GLY A 29 4.95 12.74 -0.29
N ILE A 30 4.44 11.53 -0.17
CA ILE A 30 5.19 10.28 0.04
C ILE A 30 5.35 9.57 -1.30
N ASP A 31 6.52 9.02 -1.57
CA ASP A 31 6.78 8.24 -2.76
C ASP A 31 6.12 6.86 -2.67
N VAL A 32 5.52 6.44 -3.77
CA VAL A 32 4.75 5.19 -3.86
C VAL A 32 5.33 4.29 -4.93
N LEU A 33 5.47 3.02 -4.59
CA LEU A 33 5.79 1.96 -5.54
C LEU A 33 4.61 1.01 -5.62
N ILE A 34 4.00 0.88 -6.81
CA ILE A 34 2.96 -0.12 -7.07
C ILE A 34 3.59 -1.34 -7.72
N ILE A 35 3.32 -2.50 -7.14
CA ILE A 35 3.74 -3.81 -7.66
C ILE A 35 2.51 -4.58 -8.16
N GLU A 36 2.61 -5.10 -9.37
CA GLU A 36 1.60 -5.95 -10.01
C GLU A 36 2.23 -7.17 -10.70
N ASN A 37 1.40 -8.15 -11.07
CA ASN A 37 1.89 -9.40 -11.66
C ASN A 37 2.47 -9.21 -13.07
N ASP A 38 1.91 -8.29 -13.86
CA ASP A 38 2.30 -8.05 -15.24
C ASP A 38 2.05 -6.62 -15.69
N ASP A 39 2.67 -6.25 -16.81
CA ASP A 39 2.57 -4.90 -17.40
C ASP A 39 1.14 -4.55 -17.83
N LYS A 40 0.34 -5.53 -18.24
CA LYS A 40 -1.05 -5.29 -18.64
C LYS A 40 -1.89 -4.84 -17.42
N CYS A 41 -1.69 -5.46 -16.27
CA CYS A 41 -2.35 -5.05 -15.03
C CYS A 41 -1.89 -3.66 -14.60
N LEU A 42 -0.60 -3.34 -14.75
CA LEU A 42 -0.08 -1.99 -14.48
C LEU A 42 -0.69 -0.94 -15.40
N ASP A 43 -0.79 -1.20 -16.70
CA ASP A 43 -1.38 -0.26 -17.67
C ASP A 43 -2.86 -0.03 -17.38
N LEU A 44 -3.61 -1.07 -17.04
CA LEU A 44 -5.01 -0.95 -16.64
C LEU A 44 -5.15 -0.08 -15.37
N ALA A 45 -4.28 -0.29 -14.39
CA ALA A 45 -4.29 0.49 -13.16
C ALA A 45 -3.93 1.97 -13.39
N LYS A 46 -2.91 2.25 -14.20
CA LYS A 46 -2.52 3.62 -14.59
C LYS A 46 -3.69 4.35 -15.27
N ASN A 47 -4.32 3.70 -16.23
CA ASN A 47 -5.45 4.27 -16.96
C ASN A 47 -6.65 4.53 -16.04
N SER A 48 -6.97 3.57 -15.17
CA SER A 48 -8.06 3.69 -14.21
C SER A 48 -7.83 4.84 -13.22
N LEU A 49 -6.62 4.96 -12.66
CA LEU A 49 -6.26 6.06 -11.77
C LEU A 49 -6.30 7.41 -12.49
N SER A 50 -5.77 7.47 -13.71
CA SER A 50 -5.82 8.68 -14.55
C SER A 50 -7.25 9.14 -14.79
N GLU A 51 -8.15 8.22 -15.16
CA GLU A 51 -9.55 8.52 -15.39
C GLU A 51 -10.26 9.00 -14.11
N PHE A 52 -10.00 8.36 -12.99
CA PHE A 52 -10.56 8.77 -11.70
C PHE A 52 -10.18 10.23 -11.37
N ILE A 53 -8.89 10.58 -11.50
CA ILE A 53 -8.40 11.93 -11.22
C ILE A 53 -8.95 12.94 -12.24
N ASP A 54 -9.04 12.58 -13.53
CA ASP A 54 -9.63 13.43 -14.55
C ASP A 54 -11.10 13.77 -14.25
N ASN A 55 -11.85 12.83 -13.70
CA ASN A 55 -13.21 13.07 -13.23
C ASN A 55 -13.26 14.03 -12.03
N GLU A 56 -12.30 13.95 -11.13
CA GLU A 56 -12.19 14.91 -10.01
C GLU A 56 -11.79 16.31 -10.52
N ILE A 57 -10.95 16.40 -11.54
CA ILE A 57 -10.61 17.68 -12.19
C ILE A 57 -11.85 18.32 -12.84
N LYS A 58 -12.66 17.53 -13.55
CA LYS A 58 -13.92 18.01 -14.15
C LYS A 58 -14.91 18.55 -13.12
N ARG A 59 -14.84 18.04 -11.90
CA ARG A 59 -15.70 18.48 -10.77
C ARG A 59 -15.08 19.60 -9.95
N TRP A 60 -13.97 20.17 -10.36
CA TRP A 60 -13.20 21.20 -9.65
C TRP A 60 -12.68 20.76 -8.27
N ALA A 61 -12.61 19.47 -8.01
CA ALA A 61 -12.06 18.91 -6.77
C ALA A 61 -10.54 18.78 -6.81
N MET A 62 -9.95 18.71 -8.01
CA MET A 62 -8.50 18.61 -8.23
C MET A 62 -8.10 19.45 -9.43
N THR A 63 -6.79 19.71 -9.56
CA THR A 63 -6.17 20.42 -10.69
C THR A 63 -5.30 19.49 -11.54
N ASN A 64 -4.96 19.94 -12.76
CA ASN A 64 -3.97 19.23 -13.58
C ASN A 64 -2.60 19.18 -12.91
N SER A 65 -2.24 20.19 -12.13
CA SER A 65 -1.03 20.23 -11.33
C SER A 65 -1.02 19.14 -10.26
N ASP A 66 -2.16 18.92 -9.58
CA ASP A 66 -2.30 17.86 -8.58
C ASP A 66 -2.12 16.49 -9.22
N LYS A 67 -2.75 16.26 -10.37
CA LYS A 67 -2.58 15.01 -11.14
C LYS A 67 -1.11 14.74 -11.47
N LYS A 68 -0.43 15.76 -11.98
CA LYS A 68 1.00 15.68 -12.33
C LYS A 68 1.87 15.34 -11.12
N ALA A 69 1.61 15.97 -9.97
CA ALA A 69 2.31 15.73 -8.72
C ALA A 69 2.11 14.30 -8.23
N ILE A 70 0.87 13.80 -8.25
CA ILE A 70 0.54 12.43 -7.84
C ILE A 70 1.28 11.41 -8.71
N PHE A 71 1.14 11.50 -10.04
CA PHE A 71 1.79 10.56 -10.96
C PHE A 71 3.32 10.61 -10.90
N SER A 72 3.91 11.77 -10.60
CA SER A 72 5.36 11.90 -10.45
C SER A 72 5.92 11.16 -9.23
N ARG A 73 5.08 10.84 -8.23
CA ARG A 73 5.48 10.13 -7.02
C ARG A 73 5.20 8.62 -7.08
N ILE A 74 4.53 8.14 -8.13
CA ILE A 74 4.16 6.72 -8.25
C ILE A 74 5.06 6.06 -9.28
N ASP A 75 5.83 5.07 -8.84
CA ASP A 75 6.55 4.13 -9.68
C ASP A 75 5.70 2.86 -9.85
N TRP A 76 5.76 2.26 -11.03
CA TRP A 76 4.94 1.12 -11.43
C TRP A 76 5.86 -0.01 -11.88
N GLU A 77 5.87 -1.11 -11.14
CA GLU A 77 6.80 -2.21 -11.34
C GLU A 77 6.13 -3.58 -11.28
N THR A 78 6.72 -4.56 -11.96
CA THR A 78 6.30 -5.97 -11.88
C THR A 78 7.24 -6.81 -11.03
N ASN A 79 8.44 -6.32 -10.74
CA ASN A 79 9.43 -7.04 -9.95
C ASN A 79 9.35 -6.64 -8.48
N LEU A 80 9.08 -7.62 -7.62
CA LEU A 80 8.98 -7.44 -6.17
C LEU A 80 10.31 -6.96 -5.54
N ASP A 81 11.45 -7.22 -6.15
CA ASP A 81 12.75 -6.80 -5.63
C ASP A 81 12.90 -5.27 -5.45
N HIS A 82 12.08 -4.49 -6.12
CA HIS A 82 12.07 -3.02 -5.99
C HIS A 82 11.57 -2.49 -4.65
N ILE A 83 10.99 -3.36 -3.79
CA ILE A 83 10.47 -2.94 -2.48
C ILE A 83 11.53 -2.79 -1.38
N LYS A 84 12.79 -3.14 -1.65
CA LYS A 84 13.86 -3.22 -0.64
C LYS A 84 14.02 -1.96 0.21
N ASP A 85 13.86 -0.80 -0.41
CA ASP A 85 14.06 0.51 0.23
C ASP A 85 12.76 1.13 0.77
N CYS A 86 11.67 0.34 0.86
CA CYS A 86 10.40 0.87 1.34
C CYS A 86 10.29 0.81 2.86
N ASP A 87 9.72 1.85 3.45
CA ASP A 87 9.49 1.95 4.91
C ASP A 87 8.24 1.18 5.34
N LEU A 88 7.25 1.14 4.44
CA LEU A 88 6.00 0.38 4.61
C LEU A 88 5.72 -0.45 3.36
N VAL A 89 5.17 -1.63 3.54
CA VAL A 89 4.60 -2.44 2.45
C VAL A 89 3.15 -2.76 2.77
N ILE A 90 2.26 -2.35 1.88
CA ILE A 90 0.81 -2.58 1.99
C ILE A 90 0.40 -3.67 0.99
N GLU A 91 -0.07 -4.79 1.49
CA GLU A 91 -0.65 -5.84 0.68
C GLU A 91 -2.13 -5.53 0.42
N ALA A 92 -2.50 -5.37 -0.83
CA ALA A 92 -3.83 -5.00 -1.32
C ALA A 92 -4.30 -5.93 -2.45
N VAL A 93 -3.90 -7.20 -2.42
CA VAL A 93 -4.31 -8.21 -3.39
C VAL A 93 -5.69 -8.79 -3.07
N THR A 94 -6.19 -9.64 -3.97
CA THR A 94 -7.46 -10.35 -3.77
C THR A 94 -7.49 -11.12 -2.46
N GLU A 95 -8.69 -11.35 -1.90
CA GLU A 95 -8.91 -11.99 -0.61
C GLU A 95 -8.66 -13.51 -0.70
N ASP A 96 -7.39 -13.86 -0.86
CA ASP A 96 -6.86 -15.23 -0.91
C ASP A 96 -5.76 -15.37 0.14
N PHE A 97 -6.01 -16.20 1.15
CA PHE A 97 -5.10 -16.35 2.30
C PHE A 97 -3.74 -16.93 1.91
N ASP A 98 -3.72 -17.93 1.05
CA ASP A 98 -2.46 -18.57 0.62
C ASP A 98 -1.60 -17.61 -0.19
N LEU A 99 -2.22 -16.80 -1.05
CA LEU A 99 -1.55 -15.73 -1.78
C LEU A 99 -0.96 -14.68 -0.83
N LYS A 100 -1.74 -14.24 0.16
CA LYS A 100 -1.27 -13.27 1.16
C LYS A 100 -0.12 -13.81 2.01
N LEU A 101 -0.19 -15.08 2.43
CA LEU A 101 0.91 -15.75 3.14
C LEU A 101 2.19 -15.79 2.30
N LYS A 102 2.07 -16.15 1.03
CA LYS A 102 3.20 -16.18 0.10
C LYS A 102 3.84 -14.80 -0.02
N ILE A 103 3.03 -13.77 -0.23
CA ILE A 103 3.49 -12.37 -0.34
C ILE A 103 4.21 -11.95 0.93
N PHE A 104 3.62 -12.16 2.11
CA PHE A 104 4.23 -11.77 3.38
C PHE A 104 5.59 -12.45 3.61
N ARG A 105 5.72 -13.75 3.28
CA ARG A 105 6.99 -14.47 3.38
C ARG A 105 8.06 -13.96 2.41
N GLU A 106 7.66 -13.61 1.19
CA GLU A 106 8.59 -13.07 0.19
C GLU A 106 9.02 -11.64 0.56
N VAL A 107 8.09 -10.78 0.93
CA VAL A 107 8.36 -9.41 1.35
C VAL A 107 9.28 -9.36 2.58
N ASP A 108 9.01 -10.20 3.58
CA ASP A 108 9.81 -10.28 4.81
C ASP A 108 11.30 -10.55 4.57
N LYS A 109 11.62 -11.26 3.49
CA LYS A 109 13.01 -11.57 3.10
C LYS A 109 13.70 -10.44 2.34
N LEU A 110 12.93 -9.52 1.75
CA LEU A 110 13.44 -8.49 0.84
C LEU A 110 13.66 -7.15 1.52
N VAL A 111 12.80 -6.80 2.45
CA VAL A 111 12.80 -5.46 3.10
C VAL A 111 13.68 -5.42 4.34
N ASP A 112 14.10 -4.23 4.71
CA ASP A 112 14.88 -3.99 5.93
C ASP A 112 14.09 -4.37 7.20
N ASP A 113 14.80 -4.65 8.29
CA ASP A 113 14.22 -5.11 9.55
C ASP A 113 13.23 -4.10 10.17
N ASP A 114 13.36 -2.82 9.84
CA ASP A 114 12.49 -1.77 10.35
C ASP A 114 11.22 -1.56 9.51
N CYS A 115 11.11 -2.19 8.34
CA CYS A 115 9.94 -2.08 7.49
C CYS A 115 8.70 -2.69 8.14
N ILE A 116 7.58 -1.94 8.10
CA ILE A 116 6.28 -2.39 8.60
C ILE A 116 5.49 -3.03 7.46
N LEU A 117 4.91 -4.21 7.75
CA LEU A 117 4.07 -4.95 6.82
C LEU A 117 2.60 -4.79 7.17
N ILE A 118 1.81 -4.37 6.19
CA ILE A 118 0.40 -4.04 6.36
C ILE A 118 -0.46 -4.91 5.44
N SER A 119 -1.55 -5.45 5.96
CA SER A 119 -2.62 -6.04 5.15
C SER A 119 -3.88 -5.19 5.24
N ILE A 120 -4.60 -5.06 4.13
CA ILE A 120 -5.92 -4.40 4.10
C ILE A 120 -7.07 -5.39 4.29
N THR A 121 -6.78 -6.64 4.61
CA THR A 121 -7.82 -7.66 4.82
C THR A 121 -8.67 -7.37 6.04
N SER A 122 -9.98 -7.60 5.91
CA SER A 122 -10.94 -7.54 7.02
C SER A 122 -11.41 -8.92 7.48
N THR A 123 -11.13 -9.98 6.69
CA THR A 123 -11.70 -11.32 6.88
C THR A 123 -10.68 -12.37 7.28
N LEU A 124 -9.41 -12.17 6.93
CA LEU A 124 -8.33 -13.12 7.20
C LEU A 124 -7.59 -12.79 8.50
N SER A 125 -7.01 -13.83 9.10
CA SER A 125 -6.29 -13.65 10.37
C SER A 125 -4.95 -12.94 10.18
N LEU A 126 -4.85 -11.69 10.63
CA LEU A 126 -3.60 -10.94 10.68
C LEU A 126 -2.53 -11.62 11.53
N THR A 127 -2.93 -12.26 12.61
CA THR A 127 -2.00 -12.98 13.49
C THR A 127 -1.30 -14.11 12.73
N LYS A 128 -2.02 -14.88 11.92
CA LYS A 128 -1.41 -15.93 11.09
C LYS A 128 -0.49 -15.37 10.00
N LEU A 129 -0.82 -14.22 9.42
CA LEU A 129 0.08 -13.53 8.49
C LEU A 129 1.35 -13.07 9.19
N ALA A 130 1.23 -12.48 10.37
CA ALA A 130 2.36 -12.04 11.19
C ALA A 130 3.29 -13.21 11.56
N GLU A 131 2.72 -14.33 11.99
CA GLU A 131 3.47 -15.55 12.36
C GLU A 131 4.21 -16.19 11.18
N ALA A 132 3.84 -15.87 9.95
CA ALA A 132 4.55 -16.30 8.74
C ALA A 132 5.83 -15.48 8.45
N THR A 133 6.09 -14.43 9.20
CA THR A 133 7.23 -13.52 9.05
C THR A 133 8.19 -13.60 10.25
N ASN A 134 9.39 -13.05 10.10
CA ASN A 134 10.36 -12.89 11.21
C ASN A 134 10.15 -11.58 11.98
N ARG A 135 9.10 -10.82 11.65
CA ARG A 135 8.73 -9.53 12.28
C ARG A 135 7.26 -9.45 12.69
N PRO A 136 6.75 -10.40 13.49
CA PRO A 136 5.32 -10.43 13.83
C PRO A 136 4.86 -9.18 14.60
N ASP A 137 5.75 -8.52 15.30
CA ASP A 137 5.53 -7.26 16.00
C ASP A 137 5.36 -6.04 15.07
N LYS A 138 5.83 -6.15 13.81
CA LYS A 138 5.75 -5.12 12.76
C LYS A 138 4.69 -5.41 11.71
N VAL A 139 3.76 -6.30 12.00
CA VAL A 139 2.62 -6.59 11.15
C VAL A 139 1.36 -5.96 11.73
N ILE A 140 0.61 -5.22 10.91
CA ILE A 140 -0.59 -4.50 11.30
C ILE A 140 -1.62 -4.54 10.18
N GLY A 141 -2.88 -4.39 10.51
CA GLY A 141 -3.98 -4.25 9.55
C GLY A 141 -4.42 -2.80 9.41
N LEU A 142 -4.77 -2.40 8.20
CA LEU A 142 -5.45 -1.14 7.92
C LEU A 142 -6.74 -1.40 7.17
N HIS A 143 -7.86 -0.91 7.71
CA HIS A 143 -9.14 -0.94 7.02
C HIS A 143 -9.44 0.45 6.44
N PHE A 144 -9.45 0.52 5.12
CA PHE A 144 -9.83 1.72 4.40
C PHE A 144 -11.29 1.65 3.97
N LEU A 145 -11.95 2.79 3.95
CA LEU A 145 -13.29 2.93 3.37
C LEU A 145 -13.18 3.40 1.92
N SER A 146 -13.98 2.80 1.04
CA SER A 146 -13.98 3.14 -0.39
C SER A 146 -15.04 4.20 -0.70
N PRO A 147 -14.73 5.21 -1.51
CA PRO A 147 -13.47 5.50 -2.21
C PRO A 147 -12.40 6.07 -1.26
N VAL A 148 -11.24 5.42 -1.21
CA VAL A 148 -10.16 5.79 -0.26
C VAL A 148 -9.78 7.27 -0.31
N PRO A 149 -9.58 7.91 -1.48
CA PRO A 149 -9.18 9.31 -1.52
C PRO A 149 -10.25 10.29 -1.00
N LYS A 150 -11.50 9.85 -0.86
CA LYS A 150 -12.64 10.71 -0.46
C LYS A 150 -13.03 10.55 1.00
N ILE A 151 -12.61 9.47 1.64
CA ILE A 151 -13.00 9.16 3.01
C ILE A 151 -11.74 9.18 3.88
N PRO A 152 -11.49 10.28 4.62
CA PRO A 152 -10.27 10.48 5.40
C PRO A 152 -10.30 9.71 6.73
N VAL A 153 -10.70 8.45 6.69
CA VAL A 153 -10.76 7.57 7.87
C VAL A 153 -10.14 6.23 7.52
N VAL A 154 -9.22 5.80 8.35
CA VAL A 154 -8.64 4.46 8.32
C VAL A 154 -8.72 3.85 9.71
N GLU A 155 -9.12 2.60 9.78
CA GLU A 155 -9.14 1.83 11.03
C GLU A 155 -7.84 1.03 11.15
N VAL A 156 -7.13 1.23 12.25
CA VAL A 156 -5.90 0.50 12.57
C VAL A 156 -6.24 -0.75 13.36
N VAL A 157 -5.84 -1.91 12.84
CA VAL A 157 -6.14 -3.22 13.44
C VAL A 157 -4.85 -3.89 13.90
N LYS A 158 -4.72 -4.10 15.20
CA LYS A 158 -3.60 -4.85 15.77
C LYS A 158 -3.83 -6.35 15.65
N CYS A 159 -2.80 -7.11 15.30
CA CYS A 159 -2.79 -8.54 15.54
C CYS A 159 -2.28 -8.84 16.96
N LEU A 160 -2.24 -10.11 17.32
CA LEU A 160 -1.79 -10.54 18.66
C LEU A 160 -0.37 -10.04 19.00
N HIS A 161 0.50 -9.93 18.02
CA HIS A 161 1.91 -9.62 18.17
C HIS A 161 2.28 -8.16 17.89
N THR A 162 1.37 -7.35 17.34
CA THR A 162 1.66 -5.97 16.93
C THR A 162 2.15 -5.13 18.12
N SER A 163 3.35 -4.56 18.01
CA SER A 163 3.90 -3.67 19.03
C SER A 163 3.22 -2.29 19.03
N ASN A 164 3.35 -1.57 20.14
CA ASN A 164 2.85 -0.19 20.21
C ASN A 164 3.67 0.73 19.29
N ASP A 165 4.98 0.53 19.19
CA ASP A 165 5.86 1.29 18.30
C ASP A 165 5.45 1.16 16.81
N THR A 166 4.85 0.03 16.43
CA THR A 166 4.32 -0.15 15.06
C THR A 166 3.02 0.60 14.84
N VAL A 167 2.23 0.84 15.89
CA VAL A 167 0.96 1.57 15.82
C VAL A 167 1.19 3.08 15.80
N ASP A 168 2.16 3.55 16.56
CA ASP A 168 2.50 4.98 16.73
C ASP A 168 3.28 5.53 15.54
#